data_bf798c4b67a074adf592a939c9ae15e2
#
_entry.id   bf798c4b67a074adf592a939c9ae15e2
#
_cell.length_a   1.000
_cell.length_b   1.000
_cell.length_c   1.000
_cell.angle_alpha   90.00
_cell.angle_beta   90.00
_cell.angle_gamma   90.00
#
_symmetry.space_group_name_H-M   'P 1'
#
loop_
_entity.id
_entity.type
_entity.pdbx_description
1 polymer ?
#
loop_
_entity_poly.entity_id
_entity_poly.type
_entity_poly.pdbx_seq_one_letter_code
_entity_poly.pdbx_strand_id
1 'polypeptide(L)'
;AVKPSGEIDLLFEGNDLIKAPNGVLVLDDSKLLIVDWAGDLLEGDLKSQDIKKLGEGFEGGDGLAIKKDTIYISSWTKGTIYSFKNGKTKVIADGFEAAADIALVHDNKFLVVPDMKAGTVTFIGI
;
A
#
# COMPACT_ATOMS: atom_id res chain seq x y z
N ALA A 1 10.70 -12.84 -2.32
CA ALA A 1 10.69 -13.26 -0.90
C ALA A 1 12.10 -13.65 -0.46
N VAL A 2 12.38 -13.50 0.81
CA VAL A 2 13.66 -13.93 1.41
C VAL A 2 13.36 -15.05 2.41
N LYS A 3 13.95 -16.22 2.20
CA LYS A 3 13.82 -17.35 3.11
C LYS A 3 14.70 -17.18 4.36
N PRO A 4 14.44 -17.90 5.45
CA PRO A 4 15.33 -17.88 6.63
C PRO A 4 16.77 -18.31 6.34
N SER A 5 16.99 -19.07 5.27
CA SER A 5 18.32 -19.47 4.76
C SER A 5 19.08 -18.32 4.08
N GLY A 6 18.43 -17.19 3.80
CA GLY A 6 18.96 -16.10 3.00
C GLY A 6 18.74 -16.26 1.48
N GLU A 7 18.16 -17.36 1.05
CA GLU A 7 17.79 -17.57 -0.35
C GLU A 7 16.69 -16.60 -0.78
N ILE A 8 16.78 -16.05 -1.99
CA ILE A 8 15.83 -15.09 -2.55
C ILE A 8 15.00 -15.77 -3.63
N ASP A 9 13.68 -15.74 -3.45
CA ASP A 9 12.72 -16.17 -4.47
C ASP A 9 12.11 -14.94 -5.16
N LEU A 10 12.11 -14.96 -6.48
CA LEU A 10 11.37 -14.00 -7.30
C LEU A 10 9.90 -14.41 -7.30
N LEU A 11 9.00 -13.52 -6.87
CA LEU A 11 7.57 -13.83 -6.75
C LEU A 11 6.80 -13.57 -8.04
N PHE A 12 7.10 -12.45 -8.71
CA PHE A 12 6.45 -12.05 -9.96
C PHE A 12 7.48 -11.51 -10.94
N GLU A 13 7.39 -11.91 -12.20
CA GLU A 13 8.29 -11.50 -13.27
C GLU A 13 7.50 -11.18 -14.55
N GLY A 14 7.94 -10.14 -15.27
CA GLY A 14 7.45 -9.82 -16.61
C GLY A 14 5.97 -9.47 -16.69
N ASN A 15 5.41 -8.87 -15.63
CA ASN A 15 4.01 -8.48 -15.62
C ASN A 15 3.87 -6.98 -15.94
N ASP A 16 3.13 -6.65 -16.99
CA ASP A 16 2.94 -5.26 -17.46
C ASP A 16 2.20 -4.36 -16.46
N LEU A 17 1.51 -4.94 -15.47
CA LEU A 17 0.84 -4.20 -14.41
C LEU A 17 1.81 -3.71 -13.32
N ILE A 18 2.93 -4.42 -13.10
CA ILE A 18 3.97 -4.02 -12.14
C ILE A 18 5.00 -3.14 -12.86
N LYS A 19 4.97 -1.84 -12.56
CA LYS A 19 5.86 -0.85 -13.20
C LYS A 19 6.94 -0.35 -12.25
N ALA A 20 6.53 0.06 -11.06
CA ALA A 20 7.39 0.58 -10.01
C ALA A 20 6.79 0.23 -8.63
N PRO A 21 6.79 -1.05 -8.24
CA PRO A 21 6.18 -1.50 -6.98
C PRO A 21 6.91 -0.86 -5.81
N ASN A 22 6.15 -0.32 -4.86
CA ASN A 22 6.71 0.32 -3.67
C ASN A 22 6.15 -0.33 -2.40
N GLY A 23 4.92 0.00 -1.98
CA GLY A 23 4.32 -0.62 -0.80
C GLY A 23 3.80 -2.03 -1.08
N VAL A 24 4.11 -2.96 -0.16
CA VAL A 24 3.64 -4.35 -0.24
C VAL A 24 3.03 -4.76 1.09
N LEU A 25 1.84 -5.34 1.05
CA LEU A 25 1.14 -5.87 2.22
C LEU A 25 0.72 -7.32 1.98
N VAL A 26 1.25 -8.24 2.76
CA VAL A 26 0.85 -9.65 2.72
C VAL A 26 -0.52 -9.81 3.39
N LEU A 27 -1.48 -10.39 2.68
CA LEU A 27 -2.82 -10.65 3.19
C LEU A 27 -2.92 -12.01 3.86
N ASP A 28 -2.35 -13.03 3.23
CA ASP A 28 -2.30 -14.42 3.70
C ASP A 28 -1.17 -15.19 2.99
N ASP A 29 -1.11 -16.50 3.16
CA ASP A 29 -0.08 -17.36 2.57
C ASP A 29 -0.11 -17.42 1.03
N SER A 30 -1.12 -16.86 0.40
CA SER A 30 -1.32 -16.93 -1.05
C SER A 30 -1.49 -15.57 -1.74
N LYS A 31 -1.76 -14.51 -0.97
CA LYS A 31 -2.12 -13.22 -1.54
C LYS A 31 -1.38 -12.06 -0.92
N LEU A 32 -1.07 -11.07 -1.75
CA LEU A 32 -0.52 -9.79 -1.31
C LEU A 32 -1.13 -8.62 -2.09
N LEU A 33 -1.08 -7.45 -1.47
CA LEU A 33 -1.37 -6.18 -2.12
C LEU A 33 -0.06 -5.48 -2.48
N ILE A 34 -0.08 -4.77 -3.58
CA ILE A 34 1.01 -3.91 -4.02
C ILE A 34 0.41 -2.54 -4.35
N VAL A 35 0.97 -1.47 -3.82
CA VAL A 35 0.77 -0.14 -4.39
C VAL A 35 1.97 0.20 -5.25
N ASP A 36 1.69 0.50 -6.52
CA ASP A 36 2.71 0.88 -7.48
C ASP A 36 2.90 2.39 -7.46
N TRP A 37 4.15 2.85 -7.57
CA TRP A 37 4.45 4.27 -7.63
C TRP A 37 3.77 4.98 -8.80
N ALA A 38 3.47 4.25 -9.87
CA ALA A 38 2.69 4.76 -11.00
C ALA A 38 1.22 5.02 -10.66
N GLY A 39 0.73 4.55 -9.50
CA GLY A 39 -0.60 4.86 -8.98
C GLY A 39 -1.61 3.72 -9.03
N ASP A 40 -1.19 2.53 -9.38
CA ASP A 40 -2.06 1.36 -9.40
C ASP A 40 -2.06 0.62 -8.04
N LEU A 41 -3.22 0.18 -7.60
CA LEU A 41 -3.39 -0.78 -6.50
C LEU A 41 -3.62 -2.16 -7.11
N LEU A 42 -2.74 -3.10 -6.79
CA LEU A 42 -2.72 -4.43 -7.37
C LEU A 42 -2.91 -5.49 -6.28
N GLU A 43 -3.53 -6.62 -6.64
CA GLU A 43 -3.54 -7.86 -5.86
C GLU A 43 -2.77 -8.92 -6.63
N GLY A 44 -1.79 -9.54 -5.99
CA GLY A 44 -1.05 -10.67 -6.54
C GLY A 44 -1.44 -11.98 -5.85
N ASP A 45 -1.61 -13.04 -6.62
CA ASP A 45 -1.79 -14.40 -6.14
C ASP A 45 -0.47 -15.17 -6.31
N LEU A 46 0.12 -15.60 -5.19
CA LEU A 46 1.42 -16.29 -5.16
C LEU A 46 1.39 -17.72 -5.72
N LYS A 47 0.21 -18.33 -5.80
CA LYS A 47 0.04 -19.72 -6.31
C LYS A 47 -0.17 -19.74 -7.80
N SER A 48 -1.09 -18.91 -8.30
CA SER A 48 -1.37 -18.82 -9.74
C SER A 48 -0.40 -17.92 -10.50
N GLN A 49 0.35 -17.06 -9.78
CA GLN A 49 1.21 -16.01 -10.35
C GLN A 49 0.41 -14.92 -11.08
N ASP A 50 -0.89 -14.85 -10.85
CA ASP A 50 -1.74 -13.84 -11.44
C ASP A 50 -1.64 -12.51 -10.67
N ILE A 51 -1.74 -11.42 -11.41
CA ILE A 51 -1.86 -10.07 -10.87
C ILE A 51 -3.08 -9.40 -11.47
N LYS A 52 -3.88 -8.76 -10.62
CA LYS A 52 -5.03 -7.98 -11.05
C LYS A 52 -4.99 -6.58 -10.47
N LYS A 53 -5.45 -5.60 -11.25
CA LYS A 53 -5.67 -4.24 -10.78
C LYS A 53 -6.97 -4.18 -9.99
N LEU A 54 -6.91 -3.65 -8.77
CA LEU A 54 -8.06 -3.38 -7.91
C LEU A 54 -8.55 -1.94 -8.06
N GLY A 55 -7.62 -0.98 -8.26
CA GLY A 55 -7.91 0.44 -8.36
C GLY A 55 -6.73 1.22 -8.91
N GLU A 56 -6.95 2.51 -9.13
CA GLU A 56 -5.94 3.45 -9.67
C GLU A 56 -6.13 4.85 -9.10
N GLY A 57 -5.20 5.77 -9.41
CA GLY A 57 -5.27 7.17 -8.95
C GLY A 57 -4.44 7.44 -7.70
N PHE A 58 -3.55 6.51 -7.33
CA PHE A 58 -2.68 6.58 -6.15
C PHE A 58 -1.23 6.93 -6.52
N GLU A 59 -1.02 7.84 -7.49
CA GLU A 59 0.32 8.21 -7.98
C GLU A 59 1.24 8.62 -6.84
N GLY A 60 2.46 8.10 -6.83
CA GLY A 60 3.37 8.18 -5.71
C GLY A 60 2.95 7.29 -4.54
N GLY A 61 2.23 6.20 -4.82
CA GLY A 61 1.81 5.23 -3.82
C GLY A 61 2.99 4.66 -3.07
N ASP A 62 2.95 4.74 -1.72
CA ASP A 62 4.07 4.38 -0.85
C ASP A 62 3.69 3.27 0.13
N GLY A 63 2.80 3.53 1.07
CA GLY A 63 2.42 2.59 2.12
C GLY A 63 1.02 2.01 1.99
N LEU A 64 0.85 0.83 2.55
CA LEU A 64 -0.41 0.09 2.61
C LEU A 64 -0.74 -0.37 4.03
N ALA A 65 -2.00 -0.21 4.42
CA ALA A 65 -2.55 -0.84 5.62
C ALA A 65 -3.96 -1.36 5.33
N ILE A 66 -4.41 -2.39 6.06
CA ILE A 66 -5.76 -2.94 5.89
C ILE A 66 -6.47 -3.10 7.23
N LYS A 67 -7.71 -2.64 7.30
CA LYS A 67 -8.62 -2.86 8.44
C LYS A 67 -9.92 -3.48 7.91
N LYS A 68 -10.15 -4.76 8.24
CA LYS A 68 -11.27 -5.54 7.67
C LYS A 68 -11.18 -5.56 6.14
N ASP A 69 -12.13 -4.91 5.47
CA ASP A 69 -12.27 -4.84 4.01
C ASP A 69 -11.90 -3.46 3.43
N THR A 70 -11.30 -2.59 4.25
CA THR A 70 -10.85 -1.26 3.84
C THR A 70 -9.34 -1.22 3.75
N ILE A 71 -8.82 -0.89 2.57
CA ILE A 71 -7.40 -0.69 2.30
C ILE A 71 -7.11 0.80 2.45
N TYR A 72 -6.08 1.14 3.23
CA TYR A 72 -5.55 2.50 3.35
C TYR A 72 -4.28 2.59 2.54
N ILE A 73 -4.10 3.70 1.84
CA ILE A 73 -3.00 3.92 0.91
C ILE A 73 -2.45 5.32 1.15
N SER A 74 -1.14 5.45 1.32
CA SER A 74 -0.47 6.74 1.29
C SER A 74 0.05 7.06 -0.10
N SER A 75 0.02 8.33 -0.45
CA SER A 75 0.65 8.87 -1.66
C SER A 75 1.70 9.90 -1.26
N TRP A 76 2.95 9.56 -1.50
CA TRP A 76 4.08 10.42 -1.19
C TRP A 76 4.07 11.71 -2.01
N THR A 77 3.77 11.62 -3.32
CA THR A 77 3.79 12.78 -4.23
C THR A 77 2.60 13.70 -4.06
N LYS A 78 1.43 13.16 -3.69
CA LYS A 78 0.22 13.96 -3.47
C LYS A 78 0.05 14.40 -2.03
N GLY A 79 0.84 13.87 -1.09
CA GLY A 79 0.67 14.15 0.34
C GLY A 79 -0.71 13.78 0.86
N THR A 80 -1.26 12.67 0.39
CA THR A 80 -2.67 12.29 0.62
C THR A 80 -2.77 10.87 1.14
N ILE A 81 -3.70 10.66 2.05
CA ILE A 81 -4.08 9.33 2.54
C ILE A 81 -5.47 8.99 1.99
N TYR A 82 -5.57 7.85 1.37
CA TYR A 82 -6.81 7.32 0.81
C TYR A 82 -7.34 6.13 1.62
N SER A 83 -8.66 5.95 1.60
CA SER A 83 -9.30 4.68 1.87
C SER A 83 -9.90 4.12 0.57
N PHE A 84 -9.71 2.83 0.34
CA PHE A 84 -10.25 2.10 -0.79
C PHE A 84 -11.08 0.91 -0.29
N LYS A 85 -12.35 0.85 -0.73
CA LYS A 85 -13.28 -0.21 -0.35
C LYS A 85 -14.29 -0.45 -1.46
N ASN A 86 -14.48 -1.71 -1.88
CA ASN A 86 -15.48 -2.10 -2.89
C ASN A 86 -15.36 -1.25 -4.18
N GLY A 87 -14.14 -1.04 -4.68
CA GLY A 87 -13.87 -0.26 -5.87
C GLY A 87 -14.06 1.26 -5.72
N LYS A 88 -14.28 1.77 -4.50
CA LYS A 88 -14.48 3.20 -4.23
C LYS A 88 -13.32 3.76 -3.43
N THR A 89 -12.76 4.86 -3.93
CA THR A 89 -11.71 5.64 -3.28
C THR A 89 -12.30 6.86 -2.56
N LYS A 90 -11.78 7.16 -1.35
CA LYS A 90 -12.04 8.41 -0.63
C LYS A 90 -10.74 8.96 -0.09
N VAL A 91 -10.55 10.27 -0.13
CA VAL A 91 -9.52 10.97 0.63
C VAL A 91 -9.97 11.02 2.09
N ILE A 92 -9.10 10.60 3.01
CA ILE A 92 -9.36 10.66 4.46
C ILE A 92 -8.48 11.67 5.18
N ALA A 93 -7.33 12.01 4.59
CA ALA A 93 -6.47 13.11 5.04
C ALA A 93 -5.60 13.58 3.87
N ASP A 94 -5.20 14.85 3.90
CA ASP A 94 -4.30 15.47 2.92
C ASP A 94 -3.43 16.55 3.57
N GLY A 95 -2.61 17.21 2.76
CA GLY A 95 -1.75 18.30 3.21
C GLY A 95 -0.41 17.83 3.79
N PHE A 96 -0.04 16.57 3.64
CA PHE A 96 1.32 16.08 3.92
C PHE A 96 2.30 16.55 2.83
N GLU A 97 3.53 16.83 3.21
CA GLU A 97 4.57 17.14 2.22
C GLU A 97 5.09 15.89 1.51
N ALA A 98 5.12 14.75 2.20
CA ALA A 98 5.52 13.44 1.68
C ALA A 98 5.01 12.33 2.61
N ALA A 99 3.74 11.94 2.48
CA ALA A 99 3.16 10.85 3.24
C ALA A 99 3.81 9.52 2.82
N ALA A 100 4.61 8.96 3.72
CA ALA A 100 5.38 7.74 3.49
C ALA A 100 4.63 6.47 3.97
N ASP A 101 5.36 5.41 4.28
CA ASP A 101 4.77 4.14 4.71
C ASP A 101 3.91 4.29 5.97
N ILE A 102 2.76 3.63 6.00
CA ILE A 102 1.74 3.79 7.02
C ILE A 102 1.51 2.49 7.81
N ALA A 103 1.05 2.62 9.05
CA ALA A 103 0.75 1.48 9.89
C ALA A 103 -0.53 1.69 10.72
N LEU A 104 -1.21 0.58 11.04
CA LEU A 104 -2.32 0.57 11.99
C LEU A 104 -1.80 0.38 13.41
N VAL A 105 -2.34 1.15 14.35
CA VAL A 105 -1.96 1.10 15.77
C VAL A 105 -3.18 1.20 16.70
N HIS A 106 -2.96 0.91 18.00
CA HIS A 106 -3.98 0.98 19.05
C HIS A 106 -5.26 0.20 18.68
N ASP A 107 -5.12 -1.13 18.49
CA ASP A 107 -6.22 -2.02 18.09
C ASP A 107 -6.90 -1.59 16.78
N ASN A 108 -6.10 -1.08 15.84
CA ASN A 108 -6.56 -0.57 14.56
C ASN A 108 -7.53 0.62 14.64
N LYS A 109 -7.41 1.44 15.69
CA LYS A 109 -8.23 2.66 15.83
C LYS A 109 -7.60 3.87 15.15
N PHE A 110 -6.30 3.82 14.93
CA PHE A 110 -5.56 4.91 14.30
C PHE A 110 -4.67 4.38 13.18
N LEU A 111 -4.52 5.21 12.18
CA LEU A 111 -3.50 5.11 11.16
C LEU A 111 -2.35 6.05 11.54
N VAL A 112 -1.12 5.55 11.59
CA VAL A 112 0.08 6.36 11.80
C VAL A 112 0.67 6.68 10.44
N VAL A 113 0.92 7.96 10.21
CA VAL A 113 1.44 8.50 8.95
C VAL A 113 2.72 9.27 9.23
N PRO A 114 3.89 8.78 8.80
CA PRO A 114 5.11 9.57 8.78
C PRO A 114 5.08 10.52 7.58
N ASP A 115 5.39 11.79 7.82
CA ASP A 115 5.65 12.76 6.76
C ASP A 115 7.17 12.94 6.64
N MET A 116 7.73 12.36 5.60
CA MET A 116 9.19 12.26 5.45
C MET A 116 9.85 13.62 5.24
N LYS A 117 9.19 14.55 4.54
CA LYS A 117 9.72 15.89 4.30
C LYS A 117 9.48 16.84 5.47
N ALA A 118 8.31 16.81 6.06
CA ALA A 118 7.99 17.63 7.22
C ALA A 118 8.68 17.16 8.51
N GLY A 119 9.21 15.92 8.54
CA GLY A 119 9.85 15.32 9.72
C GLY A 119 8.86 15.08 10.87
N THR A 120 7.60 14.80 10.57
CA THR A 120 6.53 14.61 11.55
C THR A 120 5.90 13.23 11.45
N VAL A 121 5.22 12.83 12.53
CA VAL A 121 4.38 11.61 12.57
C VAL A 121 3.00 11.99 13.05
N THR A 122 1.98 11.69 12.27
CA THR A 122 0.58 12.06 12.54
C THR A 122 -0.27 10.82 12.80
N PHE A 123 -1.19 10.90 13.76
CA PHE A 123 -2.19 9.87 14.05
C PHE A 123 -3.54 10.31 13.48
N ILE A 124 -4.14 9.48 12.63
CA ILE A 124 -5.46 9.69 12.05
C ILE A 124 -6.43 8.66 12.63
N GLY A 125 -7.51 9.11 13.26
CA GLY A 125 -8.58 8.22 13.73
C GLY A 125 -9.38 7.63 12.56
N ILE A 126 -9.59 6.31 12.58
CA ILE A 126 -10.27 5.57 11.51
C ILE A 126 -11.31 4.58 12.05
#